data_380a227e7137fd581225914502f66242
#
_entry.id   380a227e7137fd581225914502f66242
#
_cell.length_a   1.000
_cell.length_b   1.000
_cell.length_c   1.000
_cell.angle_alpha   90.00
_cell.angle_beta   90.00
_cell.angle_gamma   90.00
#
_symmetry.space_group_name_H-M   'P 1'
#
loop_
_entity.id
_entity.type
_entity.pdbx_description
1 polymer ?
#
loop_
_entity_poly.entity_id
_entity_poly.type
_entity_poly.pdbx_seq_one_letter_code
_entity_poly.pdbx_strand_id
1 'polypeptide(L)'
;AVPQDLLAQIMAGSNYVDSLVLQAPRFSPLHSMSSDVYPTDKEVRKEACDFMKDNMAAFRSSINNNEPARAYYHLGQALHPVMDFTSPVHRGSQYWRPTINVFELWDHRAAENMSKVTPQLESETLALMNAVVSGDYSAVGCGK
;
A
#
# COMPACT_ATOMS: atom_id res chain seq x y z
N ALA A 1 -7.88 -7.13 18.74
CA ALA A 1 -7.75 -7.90 17.49
C ALA A 1 -8.77 -7.42 16.46
N VAL A 2 -8.38 -7.35 15.19
CA VAL A 2 -9.29 -6.99 14.09
C VAL A 2 -10.21 -8.18 13.79
N PRO A 3 -11.56 -7.99 13.73
CA PRO A 3 -12.45 -9.05 13.31
C PRO A 3 -12.07 -9.64 11.95
N GLN A 4 -12.31 -10.94 11.77
CA GLN A 4 -11.82 -11.68 10.61
C GLN A 4 -12.42 -11.21 9.28
N ASP A 5 -13.66 -10.78 9.28
CA ASP A 5 -14.31 -10.19 8.12
C ASP A 5 -13.68 -8.86 7.70
N LEU A 6 -13.26 -8.04 8.66
CA LEU A 6 -12.56 -6.79 8.41
C LEU A 6 -11.11 -7.04 7.97
N LEU A 7 -10.46 -8.07 8.52
CA LEU A 7 -9.15 -8.50 8.03
C LEU A 7 -9.20 -8.92 6.56
N ALA A 8 -10.26 -9.63 6.15
CA ALA A 8 -10.47 -9.99 4.76
C ALA A 8 -10.58 -8.74 3.86
N GLN A 9 -11.19 -7.65 4.33
CA GLN A 9 -11.25 -6.39 3.60
C GLN A 9 -9.89 -5.71 3.48
N ILE A 10 -9.07 -5.73 4.52
CA ILE A 10 -7.69 -5.24 4.46
C ILE A 10 -6.89 -6.01 3.38
N MET A 11 -6.99 -7.33 3.40
CA MET A 11 -6.34 -8.18 2.41
C MET A 11 -6.84 -7.90 0.99
N ALA A 12 -8.15 -7.76 0.81
CA ALA A 12 -8.74 -7.45 -0.49
C ALA A 12 -8.27 -6.07 -1.00
N GLY A 13 -8.20 -5.07 -0.14
CA GLY A 13 -7.72 -3.73 -0.49
C GLY A 13 -6.25 -3.73 -0.91
N SER A 14 -5.39 -4.42 -0.16
CA SER A 14 -3.98 -4.56 -0.51
C SER A 14 -3.80 -5.32 -1.83
N ASN A 15 -4.51 -6.43 -2.00
CA ASN A 15 -4.42 -7.25 -3.22
C ASN A 15 -4.97 -6.52 -4.46
N TYR A 16 -5.90 -5.58 -4.30
CA TYR A 16 -6.39 -4.76 -5.40
C TYR A 16 -5.26 -3.93 -6.02
N VAL A 17 -4.34 -3.40 -5.21
CA VAL A 17 -3.19 -2.63 -5.70
C VAL A 17 -2.29 -3.51 -6.58
N ASP A 18 -2.21 -4.81 -6.32
CA ASP A 18 -1.51 -5.79 -7.16
C ASP A 18 -2.29 -6.24 -8.40
N SER A 19 -3.51 -5.75 -8.59
CA SER A 19 -4.30 -6.13 -9.76
C SER A 19 -3.66 -5.66 -11.07
N LEU A 20 -3.93 -6.36 -12.17
CA LEU A 20 -3.37 -6.03 -13.49
C LEU A 20 -3.69 -4.60 -13.93
N VAL A 21 -4.79 -4.04 -13.49
CA VAL A 21 -5.21 -2.65 -13.81
C VAL A 21 -4.20 -1.63 -13.27
N LEU A 22 -3.53 -1.93 -12.14
CA LEU A 22 -2.60 -1.03 -11.48
C LEU A 22 -1.12 -1.41 -11.71
N GLN A 23 -0.84 -2.20 -12.74
CA GLN A 23 0.54 -2.60 -13.09
C GLN A 23 1.20 -1.73 -14.16
N ALA A 24 0.54 -0.70 -14.67
CA ALA A 24 1.15 0.22 -15.64
C ALA A 24 2.23 1.10 -14.98
N PRO A 25 3.24 1.58 -15.74
CA PRO A 25 4.32 2.42 -15.18
C PRO A 25 3.85 3.65 -14.41
N ARG A 26 2.71 4.24 -14.79
CA ARG A 26 2.10 5.37 -14.07
C ARG A 26 1.65 5.02 -12.65
N PHE A 27 1.51 3.75 -12.31
CA PHE A 27 1.15 3.27 -10.99
C PHE A 27 2.33 2.70 -10.21
N SER A 28 3.55 2.79 -10.77
CA SER A 28 4.76 2.27 -10.10
C SER A 28 4.95 2.78 -8.67
N PRO A 29 4.60 4.05 -8.33
CA PRO A 29 4.72 4.51 -6.95
C PRO A 29 3.84 3.77 -5.95
N LEU A 30 2.71 3.20 -6.39
CA LEU A 30 1.84 2.39 -5.53
C LEU A 30 2.54 1.12 -5.06
N HIS A 31 3.55 0.69 -5.81
CA HIS A 31 4.43 -0.44 -5.52
C HIS A 31 5.81 0.01 -5.03
N SER A 32 5.96 1.27 -4.63
CA SER A 32 7.22 1.86 -4.16
C SER A 32 8.37 1.69 -5.17
N MET A 33 8.05 1.73 -6.47
CA MET A 33 8.99 1.54 -7.56
C MET A 33 9.08 2.77 -8.46
N SER A 34 10.27 3.03 -9.01
CA SER A 34 10.48 4.06 -10.02
C SER A 34 10.09 3.56 -11.42
N SER A 35 9.86 4.49 -12.33
CA SER A 35 9.57 4.22 -13.75
C SER A 35 9.96 5.41 -14.60
N ASP A 36 9.75 5.34 -15.91
CA ASP A 36 9.96 6.49 -16.80
C ASP A 36 9.02 7.66 -16.48
N VAL A 37 7.85 7.37 -15.88
CA VAL A 37 6.89 8.41 -15.44
C VAL A 37 7.33 9.05 -14.12
N TYR A 38 7.91 8.25 -13.22
CA TYR A 38 8.41 8.68 -11.91
C TYR A 38 9.85 8.19 -11.73
N PRO A 39 10.83 8.90 -12.34
CA PRO A 39 12.21 8.40 -12.39
C PRO A 39 12.99 8.52 -11.08
N THR A 40 12.58 9.38 -10.17
CA THR A 40 13.32 9.63 -8.94
C THR A 40 12.63 9.04 -7.70
N ASP A 41 13.42 8.67 -6.70
CA ASP A 41 12.92 8.21 -5.40
C ASP A 41 12.01 9.24 -4.72
N LYS A 42 12.33 10.53 -4.88
CA LYS A 42 11.51 11.62 -4.35
C LYS A 42 10.10 11.65 -4.95
N GLU A 43 10.01 11.48 -6.27
CA GLU A 43 8.71 11.44 -6.99
C GLU A 43 7.91 10.20 -6.62
N VAL A 44 8.56 9.04 -6.58
CA VAL A 44 7.95 7.77 -6.13
C VAL A 44 7.37 7.92 -4.72
N ARG A 45 8.16 8.45 -3.81
CA ARG A 45 7.76 8.63 -2.41
C ARG A 45 6.60 9.62 -2.27
N LYS A 46 6.63 10.71 -3.02
CA LYS A 46 5.54 11.71 -3.02
C LYS A 46 4.22 11.07 -3.46
N GLU A 47 4.21 10.38 -4.59
CA GLU A 47 3.00 9.76 -5.14
C GLU A 47 2.50 8.62 -4.24
N ALA A 48 3.38 7.80 -3.70
CA ALA A 48 3.03 6.76 -2.75
C ALA A 48 2.41 7.35 -1.48
N CYS A 49 2.97 8.45 -0.96
CA CYS A 49 2.44 9.14 0.21
C CYS A 49 1.09 9.80 -0.06
N ASP A 50 0.91 10.43 -1.21
CA ASP A 50 -0.38 11.01 -1.60
C ASP A 50 -1.46 9.92 -1.71
N PHE A 51 -1.17 8.81 -2.35
CA PHE A 51 -2.06 7.65 -2.43
C PHE A 51 -2.43 7.11 -1.04
N MET A 52 -1.45 6.97 -0.17
CA MET A 52 -1.64 6.50 1.21
C MET A 52 -2.53 7.45 2.00
N LYS A 53 -2.29 8.76 1.93
CA LYS A 53 -3.08 9.79 2.62
C LYS A 53 -4.51 9.84 2.11
N ASP A 54 -4.71 9.73 0.79
CA ASP A 54 -6.05 9.71 0.17
C ASP A 54 -6.86 8.49 0.64
N ASN A 55 -6.25 7.33 0.71
CA ASN A 55 -6.91 6.12 1.24
C ASN A 55 -7.20 6.23 2.74
N MET A 56 -6.31 6.83 3.52
CA MET A 56 -6.57 7.03 4.96
C MET A 56 -7.65 8.09 5.21
N ALA A 57 -7.78 9.10 4.36
CA ALA A 57 -8.91 10.02 4.39
C ALA A 57 -10.23 9.30 4.06
N ALA A 58 -10.24 8.43 3.06
CA ALA A 58 -11.38 7.59 2.71
C ALA A 58 -11.72 6.58 3.84
N PHE A 59 -10.71 6.01 4.49
CA PHE A 59 -10.89 5.19 5.69
C PHE A 59 -11.67 5.96 6.77
N ARG A 60 -11.20 7.16 7.12
CA ARG A 60 -11.84 7.98 8.14
C ARG A 60 -13.27 8.36 7.77
N SER A 61 -13.50 8.77 6.53
CA SER A 61 -14.83 9.09 6.02
C SER A 61 -15.78 7.89 6.10
N SER A 62 -15.30 6.70 5.71
CA SER A 62 -16.09 5.47 5.76
C SER A 62 -16.43 5.04 7.19
N ILE A 63 -15.51 5.21 8.13
CA ILE A 63 -15.78 4.97 9.56
C ILE A 63 -16.87 5.94 10.07
N ASN A 64 -16.76 7.23 9.73
CA ASN A 64 -17.75 8.23 10.12
C ASN A 64 -19.14 7.98 9.51
N ASN A 65 -19.20 7.35 8.36
CA ASN A 65 -20.44 6.96 7.68
C ASN A 65 -20.95 5.56 8.10
N ASN A 66 -20.33 4.94 9.09
CA ASN A 66 -20.67 3.60 9.58
C ASN A 66 -20.57 2.51 8.50
N GLU A 67 -19.51 2.60 7.68
CA GLU A 67 -19.17 1.66 6.61
C GLU A 67 -17.83 0.95 6.91
N PRO A 68 -17.75 0.06 7.91
CA PRO A 68 -16.47 -0.50 8.34
C PRO A 68 -15.79 -1.36 7.27
N ALA A 69 -16.53 -2.14 6.50
CA ALA A 69 -15.96 -2.96 5.43
C ALA A 69 -15.22 -2.09 4.39
N ARG A 70 -15.83 -0.99 3.96
CA ARG A 70 -15.24 -0.04 3.03
C ARG A 70 -14.02 0.65 3.64
N ALA A 71 -14.10 1.04 4.91
CA ALA A 71 -13.00 1.65 5.63
C ALA A 71 -11.77 0.74 5.62
N TYR A 72 -11.93 -0.51 6.02
CA TYR A 72 -10.82 -1.46 6.10
C TYR A 72 -10.26 -1.86 4.72
N TYR A 73 -11.08 -1.82 3.68
CA TYR A 73 -10.61 -1.94 2.30
C TYR A 73 -9.64 -0.81 1.92
N HIS A 74 -9.97 0.44 2.24
CA HIS A 74 -9.07 1.59 2.03
C HIS A 74 -7.80 1.50 2.87
N LEU A 75 -7.89 1.02 4.11
CA LEU A 75 -6.72 0.75 4.94
C LEU A 75 -5.77 -0.25 4.27
N GLY A 76 -6.32 -1.31 3.68
CA GLY A 76 -5.55 -2.30 2.92
C GLY A 76 -4.81 -1.69 1.72
N GLN A 77 -5.45 -0.80 0.99
CA GLN A 77 -4.80 -0.08 -0.11
C GLN A 77 -3.67 0.83 0.39
N ALA A 78 -3.88 1.55 1.49
CA ALA A 78 -2.86 2.41 2.08
C ALA A 78 -1.65 1.63 2.61
N LEU A 79 -1.88 0.42 3.12
CA LEU A 79 -0.82 -0.46 3.64
C LEU A 79 0.10 -0.98 2.52
N HIS A 80 -0.40 -1.13 1.31
CA HIS A 80 0.37 -1.77 0.23
C HIS A 80 1.71 -1.08 -0.03
N PRO A 81 1.79 0.23 -0.34
CA PRO A 81 3.08 0.89 -0.56
C PRO A 81 3.97 0.91 0.70
N VAL A 82 3.41 0.91 1.90
CA VAL A 82 4.19 0.80 3.14
C VAL A 82 4.89 -0.56 3.22
N MET A 83 4.17 -1.62 2.92
CA MET A 83 4.72 -2.98 2.91
C MET A 83 5.80 -3.14 1.84
N ASP A 84 5.58 -2.57 0.66
CA ASP A 84 6.53 -2.63 -0.44
C ASP A 84 7.85 -1.93 -0.13
N PHE A 85 7.83 -0.81 0.59
CA PHE A 85 9.06 -0.14 1.04
C PHE A 85 9.95 -1.03 1.90
N THR A 86 9.36 -1.96 2.64
CA THR A 86 10.07 -2.88 3.53
C THR A 86 10.32 -4.25 2.90
N SER A 87 9.71 -4.53 1.76
CA SER A 87 9.90 -5.77 1.02
C SER A 87 11.28 -5.83 0.37
N PRO A 88 12.01 -6.96 0.46
CA PRO A 88 13.28 -7.15 -0.25
C PRO A 88 13.15 -6.99 -1.77
N VAL A 89 11.97 -7.23 -2.33
CA VAL A 89 11.68 -7.14 -3.77
C VAL A 89 11.68 -5.69 -4.26
N HIS A 90 11.35 -4.73 -3.38
CA HIS A 90 11.18 -3.30 -3.73
C HIS A 90 12.22 -2.36 -3.12
N ARG A 91 13.27 -2.89 -2.52
CA ARG A 91 14.29 -2.06 -1.84
C ARG A 91 14.82 -0.95 -2.75
N GLY A 92 14.81 0.29 -2.20
CA GLY A 92 15.42 1.44 -2.83
C GLY A 92 14.68 1.92 -4.08
N SER A 93 13.36 1.82 -4.12
CA SER A 93 12.54 2.24 -5.27
C SER A 93 13.09 1.69 -6.59
N GLN A 94 13.24 0.39 -6.66
CA GLN A 94 13.72 -0.31 -7.85
C GLN A 94 12.90 0.11 -9.08
N TYR A 95 13.56 0.08 -10.24
CA TYR A 95 12.92 0.46 -11.48
C TYR A 95 11.87 -0.57 -11.92
N TRP A 96 10.63 -0.09 -12.13
CA TRP A 96 9.55 -0.91 -12.67
C TRP A 96 9.78 -1.17 -14.15
N ARG A 97 9.99 -2.42 -14.50
CA ARG A 97 10.00 -2.88 -15.88
C ARG A 97 8.72 -3.66 -16.13
N PRO A 98 7.81 -3.17 -16.99
CA PRO A 98 6.70 -3.98 -17.43
C PRO A 98 7.27 -5.19 -18.17
N THR A 99 7.31 -6.33 -17.49
CA THR A 99 7.80 -7.54 -18.13
C THR A 99 6.60 -8.34 -18.65
N ILE A 100 6.75 -8.92 -19.85
CA ILE A 100 5.80 -9.88 -20.40
C ILE A 100 6.11 -11.27 -19.83
N ASN A 101 7.08 -11.39 -18.93
CA ASN A 101 7.46 -12.64 -18.32
C ASN A 101 6.48 -13.01 -17.20
N VAL A 102 5.59 -13.96 -17.52
CA VAL A 102 4.57 -14.46 -16.60
C VAL A 102 5.17 -15.03 -15.31
N PHE A 103 6.38 -15.60 -15.37
CA PHE A 103 7.05 -16.16 -14.19
C PHE A 103 7.53 -15.08 -13.22
N GLU A 104 8.11 -14.00 -13.71
CA GLU A 104 8.50 -12.87 -12.87
C GLU A 104 7.30 -12.20 -12.22
N LEU A 105 6.19 -12.05 -12.95
CA LEU A 105 4.95 -11.54 -12.41
C LEU A 105 4.37 -12.46 -11.31
N TRP A 106 4.45 -13.77 -11.51
CA TRP A 106 4.02 -14.75 -10.51
C TRP A 106 4.89 -14.69 -9.25
N ASP A 107 6.21 -14.66 -9.39
CA ASP A 107 7.14 -14.56 -8.26
C ASP A 107 6.94 -13.24 -7.49
N HIS A 108 6.74 -12.15 -8.21
CA HIS A 108 6.45 -10.85 -7.62
C HIS A 108 5.15 -10.87 -6.80
N ARG A 109 4.06 -11.36 -7.38
CA ARG A 109 2.79 -11.49 -6.69
C ARG A 109 2.84 -12.46 -5.51
N ALA A 110 3.55 -13.56 -5.64
CA ALA A 110 3.73 -14.53 -4.55
C ALA A 110 4.51 -13.93 -3.37
N ALA A 111 5.52 -13.10 -3.66
CA ALA A 111 6.32 -12.43 -2.63
C ALA A 111 5.55 -11.33 -1.88
N GLU A 112 4.57 -10.72 -2.53
CA GLU A 112 3.80 -9.58 -2.00
C GLU A 112 2.41 -9.95 -1.49
N ASN A 113 1.97 -11.17 -1.73
CA ASN A 113 0.62 -11.58 -1.33
C ASN A 113 0.47 -11.56 0.19
N MET A 114 -0.44 -10.73 0.67
CA MET A 114 -0.79 -10.67 2.09
C MET A 114 -1.62 -11.90 2.47
N SER A 115 -0.93 -12.95 2.91
CA SER A 115 -1.59 -14.22 3.29
C SER A 115 -1.77 -14.39 4.80
N LYS A 116 -1.09 -13.60 5.62
CA LYS A 116 -1.15 -13.66 7.09
C LYS A 116 -0.75 -12.34 7.74
N VAL A 117 -1.28 -12.12 8.94
CA VAL A 117 -0.89 -11.01 9.79
C VAL A 117 0.48 -11.31 10.40
N THR A 118 1.42 -10.40 10.21
CA THR A 118 2.74 -10.44 10.83
C THR A 118 2.87 -9.33 11.87
N PRO A 119 3.79 -9.42 12.84
CA PRO A 119 4.06 -8.32 13.76
C PRO A 119 4.41 -7.00 13.07
N GLN A 120 5.09 -7.07 11.92
CA GLN A 120 5.39 -5.90 11.10
C GLN A 120 4.13 -5.27 10.53
N LEU A 121 3.21 -6.06 9.98
CA LEU A 121 1.94 -5.58 9.46
C LEU A 121 1.09 -4.93 10.56
N GLU A 122 1.05 -5.51 11.75
CA GLU A 122 0.38 -4.90 12.90
C GLU A 122 0.97 -3.54 13.25
N SER A 123 2.29 -3.44 13.30
CA SER A 123 3.01 -2.20 13.59
C SER A 123 2.74 -1.12 12.53
N GLU A 124 2.79 -1.46 11.25
CA GLU A 124 2.51 -0.56 10.14
C GLU A 124 1.05 -0.10 10.12
N THR A 125 0.12 -1.01 10.39
CA THR A 125 -1.31 -0.70 10.52
C THR A 125 -1.55 0.32 11.64
N LEU A 126 -0.95 0.08 12.80
CA LEU A 126 -1.07 0.97 13.94
C LEU A 126 -0.46 2.34 13.65
N ALA A 127 0.68 2.38 12.96
CA ALA A 127 1.33 3.64 12.53
C ALA A 127 0.43 4.44 11.60
N LEU A 128 -0.23 3.81 10.61
CA LEU A 128 -1.20 4.47 9.72
C LEU A 128 -2.43 4.98 10.46
N MET A 129 -2.97 4.19 11.38
CA MET A 129 -4.12 4.57 12.20
C MET A 129 -3.80 5.80 13.06
N ASN A 130 -2.62 5.84 13.68
CA ASN A 130 -2.17 6.98 14.45
C ASN A 130 -1.93 8.20 13.55
N ALA A 131 -1.38 8.01 12.36
CA ALA A 131 -1.12 9.07 11.39
C ALA A 131 -2.41 9.76 10.94
N VAL A 132 -3.48 9.02 10.68
CA VAL A 132 -4.76 9.61 10.25
C VAL A 132 -5.40 10.45 11.35
N VAL A 133 -5.19 10.09 12.60
CA VAL A 133 -5.72 10.84 13.75
C VAL A 133 -4.90 12.10 14.00
N SER A 134 -3.57 12.00 13.97
CA SER A 134 -2.66 13.11 14.26
C SER A 134 -2.41 14.04 13.06
N GLY A 135 -2.60 13.57 11.84
CA GLY A 135 -2.18 14.24 10.62
C GLY A 135 -0.68 14.16 10.34
N ASP A 136 0.07 13.42 11.13
CA ASP A 136 1.53 13.25 11.00
C ASP A 136 1.86 11.85 10.47
N TYR A 137 2.31 11.79 9.24
CA TYR A 137 2.65 10.56 8.53
C TYR A 137 4.16 10.25 8.54
N SER A 138 4.95 10.91 9.37
CA SER A 138 6.40 10.70 9.42
C SER A 138 6.79 9.28 9.82
N ALA A 139 6.00 8.62 10.68
CA ALA A 139 6.25 7.24 11.11
C ALA A 139 6.13 6.21 9.97
N VAL A 140 5.46 6.55 8.88
CA VAL A 140 5.35 5.71 7.67
C VAL A 140 6.16 6.28 6.50
N GLY A 141 7.08 7.20 6.79
CA GLY A 141 8.02 7.74 5.81
C GLY A 141 7.49 8.89 4.94
N CYS A 142 6.37 9.52 5.33
CA CYS A 142 5.72 10.55 4.51
C CYS A 142 5.81 11.86 5.26
N GLY A 143 6.09 12.52 5.84
CA GLY A 143 6.00 13.83 6.48
C GLY A 143 4.58 14.23 6.92
N LYS A 144 4.49 15.38 7.44
CA LYS A 144 3.23 15.94 7.94
C LYS A 144 2.29 16.35 6.83
#